data_af85cd3b4175fb6192fc68c27b212d46
#
_entry.id   af85cd3b4175fb6192fc68c27b212d46
#
_cell.length_a   1.000
_cell.length_b   1.000
_cell.length_c   1.000
_cell.angle_alpha   90.00
_cell.angle_beta   90.00
_cell.angle_gamma   90.00
#
_symmetry.space_group_name_H-M   'P 1'
#
loop_
_entity.id
_entity.type
_entity.pdbx_description
1 polymer ?
#
loop_
_entity_poly.entity_id
_entity_poly.type
_entity_poly.pdbx_seq_one_letter_code
_entity_poly.pdbx_strand_id
1 'polypeptide(L)'
;MKKLLLLAGILVVGATSFAGGADWDSNAVEKNLRVTATVVKNLEIDTQDVKFGEVAAGMKGIAPKQNGKIKIKGEAGATVKVMLKDEGGNEVREGTVVRLWGPTSSNTKENIDYHPEFSTKDYGLVDNGGYGWKDIDVKGKLNVPENTTPGEYSAVLTAHVSYVKFADK
;
A
#
# COMPACT_ATOMS: atom_id res chain seq x y z
N MET A 1 -0.89 2.18 -34.27
CA MET A 1 -1.45 0.83 -34.20
C MET A 1 -0.28 -0.16 -34.28
N LYS A 2 0.21 -0.65 -33.13
CA LYS A 2 1.15 -1.78 -33.07
C LYS A 2 0.61 -2.76 -32.07
N LYS A 3 0.02 -3.84 -32.58
CA LYS A 3 -0.45 -4.98 -31.79
C LYS A 3 0.77 -5.77 -31.30
N LEU A 4 1.04 -5.79 -30.03
CA LEU A 4 2.03 -6.67 -29.42
C LEU A 4 1.36 -8.03 -29.17
N LEU A 5 1.63 -8.98 -30.04
CA LEU A 5 1.28 -10.39 -29.86
C LEU A 5 2.19 -10.98 -28.77
N LEU A 6 1.61 -11.30 -27.62
CA LEU A 6 2.27 -12.11 -26.59
C LEU A 6 2.24 -13.57 -27.04
N LEU A 7 3.37 -14.02 -27.56
CA LEU A 7 3.61 -15.42 -27.88
C LEU A 7 3.86 -16.19 -26.58
N ALA A 8 2.89 -16.99 -26.15
CA ALA A 8 3.10 -17.99 -25.10
C ALA A 8 4.03 -19.09 -25.67
N GLY A 9 5.30 -18.97 -25.39
CA GLY A 9 6.29 -19.98 -25.75
C GLY A 9 6.11 -21.23 -24.89
N ILE A 10 5.48 -22.27 -25.42
CA ILE A 10 5.55 -23.63 -24.86
C ILE A 10 6.93 -24.16 -25.20
N LEU A 11 7.83 -24.15 -24.24
CA LEU A 11 9.12 -24.84 -24.39
C LEU A 11 8.87 -26.35 -24.22
N VAL A 12 8.67 -27.04 -25.33
CA VAL A 12 8.77 -28.50 -25.35
C VAL A 12 10.25 -28.85 -25.32
N VAL A 13 10.77 -29.19 -24.13
CA VAL A 13 12.11 -29.76 -24.00
C VAL A 13 12.01 -31.20 -24.52
N GLY A 14 12.47 -31.40 -25.76
CA GLY A 14 12.63 -32.72 -26.32
C GLY A 14 13.62 -33.53 -25.50
N ALA A 15 13.22 -34.71 -25.10
CA ALA A 15 14.08 -35.69 -24.48
C ALA A 15 15.12 -36.17 -25.52
N THR A 16 16.35 -35.65 -25.42
CA THR A 16 17.49 -36.28 -26.12
C THR A 16 17.92 -37.47 -25.28
N SER A 17 17.65 -38.66 -25.79
CA SER A 17 18.19 -39.91 -25.23
C SER A 17 19.70 -39.95 -25.48
N PHE A 18 20.50 -39.71 -24.42
CA PHE A 18 21.89 -40.03 -24.43
C PHE A 18 22.04 -41.53 -24.16
N ALA A 19 22.26 -42.30 -25.21
CA ALA A 19 22.78 -43.67 -25.10
C ALA A 19 24.30 -43.60 -24.88
N GLY A 20 24.72 -43.64 -23.63
CA GLY A 20 26.12 -43.75 -23.23
C GLY A 20 26.21 -44.56 -21.97
N GLY A 21 26.71 -45.81 -22.08
CA GLY A 21 26.77 -46.76 -20.99
C GLY A 21 27.67 -46.30 -19.86
N ALA A 22 27.11 -46.30 -18.68
CA ALA A 22 27.76 -46.48 -17.39
C ALA A 22 26.74 -47.17 -16.48
N ASP A 23 27.15 -48.17 -15.72
CA ASP A 23 26.35 -48.89 -14.74
C ASP A 23 25.69 -47.91 -13.77
N TRP A 24 24.47 -47.51 -14.08
CA TRP A 24 23.63 -46.76 -13.17
C TRP A 24 22.82 -47.76 -12.35
N ASP A 25 22.83 -47.53 -11.05
CA ASP A 25 22.11 -48.31 -10.06
C ASP A 25 20.71 -48.66 -10.54
N SER A 26 20.38 -49.93 -10.70
CA SER A 26 19.12 -50.45 -11.25
C SER A 26 17.88 -50.09 -10.43
N ASN A 27 18.05 -49.29 -9.38
CA ASN A 27 17.03 -48.78 -8.49
C ASN A 27 16.76 -47.25 -8.65
N ALA A 28 17.36 -46.60 -9.65
CA ALA A 28 17.05 -45.18 -9.89
C ALA A 28 15.60 -45.00 -10.36
N VAL A 29 14.82 -44.17 -9.64
CA VAL A 29 13.47 -43.82 -9.96
C VAL A 29 13.42 -42.32 -10.30
N GLU A 30 13.07 -42.01 -11.55
CA GLU A 30 12.90 -40.62 -11.99
C GLU A 30 11.45 -40.22 -11.98
N LYS A 31 11.16 -39.00 -11.53
CA LYS A 31 9.83 -38.40 -11.56
C LYS A 31 9.91 -36.92 -11.94
N ASN A 32 9.06 -36.53 -12.85
CA ASN A 32 9.00 -35.13 -13.31
C ASN A 32 8.45 -34.23 -12.19
N LEU A 33 9.18 -33.15 -11.89
CA LEU A 33 8.73 -32.04 -11.05
C LEU A 33 8.38 -30.86 -11.96
N ARG A 34 7.12 -30.44 -11.93
CA ARG A 34 6.69 -29.23 -12.66
C ARG A 34 6.93 -28.02 -11.76
N VAL A 35 7.62 -27.01 -12.29
CA VAL A 35 7.77 -25.70 -11.66
C VAL A 35 6.96 -24.69 -12.46
N THR A 36 6.08 -23.95 -11.77
CA THR A 36 5.24 -22.92 -12.40
C THR A 36 5.33 -21.62 -11.62
N ALA A 37 5.21 -20.48 -12.32
CA ALA A 37 5.10 -19.16 -11.72
C ALA A 37 4.04 -18.34 -12.47
N THR A 38 3.31 -17.51 -11.75
CA THR A 38 2.37 -16.54 -12.31
C THR A 38 2.90 -15.14 -12.03
N VAL A 39 3.10 -14.34 -13.09
CA VAL A 39 3.51 -12.94 -12.95
C VAL A 39 2.25 -12.08 -12.95
N VAL A 40 2.16 -11.17 -11.99
CA VAL A 40 1.06 -10.23 -11.80
C VAL A 40 1.54 -8.79 -11.98
N LYS A 41 0.60 -7.85 -12.15
CA LYS A 41 0.92 -6.43 -12.28
C LYS A 41 1.47 -5.86 -10.96
N ASN A 42 2.42 -4.95 -11.07
CA ASN A 42 2.94 -4.22 -9.92
C ASN A 42 1.85 -3.32 -9.30
N LEU A 43 1.98 -3.06 -7.99
CA LEU A 43 1.19 -2.03 -7.31
C LEU A 43 1.78 -0.65 -7.61
N GLU A 44 0.89 0.28 -7.96
CA GLU A 44 1.16 1.71 -8.06
C GLU A 44 0.29 2.42 -7.03
N ILE A 45 0.86 3.40 -6.31
CA ILE A 45 0.17 4.18 -5.28
C ILE A 45 0.37 5.67 -5.59
N ASP A 46 -0.73 6.42 -5.54
CA ASP A 46 -0.72 7.89 -5.54
C ASP A 46 -1.44 8.39 -4.29
N THR A 47 -0.95 9.48 -3.68
CA THR A 47 -1.52 10.01 -2.44
C THR A 47 -1.87 11.49 -2.56
N GLN A 48 -2.96 11.87 -1.89
CA GLN A 48 -3.39 13.24 -1.69
C GLN A 48 -3.38 13.57 -0.21
N ASP A 49 -2.85 14.75 0.15
CA ASP A 49 -2.72 15.18 1.54
C ASP A 49 -4.05 15.41 2.24
N VAL A 50 -4.07 15.22 3.57
CA VAL A 50 -5.08 15.75 4.47
C VAL A 50 -4.75 17.20 4.77
N LYS A 51 -5.69 18.14 4.52
CA LYS A 51 -5.47 19.57 4.78
C LYS A 51 -6.59 20.12 5.66
N PHE A 52 -6.24 20.69 6.80
CA PHE A 52 -7.18 21.36 7.70
C PHE A 52 -7.37 22.84 7.35
N GLY A 53 -6.36 23.45 6.70
CA GLY A 53 -6.31 24.89 6.42
C GLY A 53 -6.02 25.68 7.70
N GLU A 54 -6.49 26.93 7.73
CA GLU A 54 -6.35 27.80 8.90
C GLU A 54 -7.30 27.37 10.00
N VAL A 55 -6.75 27.17 11.22
CA VAL A 55 -7.47 26.75 12.42
C VAL A 55 -7.04 27.63 13.59
N ALA A 56 -7.97 27.94 14.51
CA ALA A 56 -7.67 28.74 15.69
C ALA A 56 -7.25 27.86 16.88
N ALA A 57 -6.41 28.42 17.77
CA ALA A 57 -6.09 27.78 19.04
C ALA A 57 -7.36 27.55 19.88
N GLY A 58 -7.39 26.49 20.67
CA GLY A 58 -8.52 26.09 21.50
C GLY A 58 -9.60 25.27 20.78
N MET A 59 -9.55 25.17 19.45
CA MET A 59 -10.55 24.39 18.72
C MET A 59 -10.33 22.88 18.81
N LYS A 60 -11.42 22.12 18.91
CA LYS A 60 -11.42 20.66 19.01
C LYS A 60 -12.35 20.03 17.99
N GLY A 61 -12.01 18.82 17.56
CA GLY A 61 -12.85 18.03 16.66
C GLY A 61 -12.99 18.61 15.26
N ILE A 62 -12.02 19.39 14.80
CA ILE A 62 -12.04 20.05 13.49
C ILE A 62 -11.91 19.02 12.38
N ALA A 63 -12.84 18.99 11.45
CA ALA A 63 -12.74 18.17 10.25
C ALA A 63 -11.79 18.82 9.20
N PRO A 64 -11.09 18.04 8.38
CA PRO A 64 -10.26 18.57 7.32
C PRO A 64 -11.08 19.29 6.26
N LYS A 65 -10.59 20.40 5.73
CA LYS A 65 -11.14 21.07 4.55
C LYS A 65 -10.94 20.22 3.28
N GLN A 66 -9.89 19.42 3.26
CA GLN A 66 -9.60 18.44 2.22
C GLN A 66 -9.19 17.12 2.88
N ASN A 67 -9.98 16.07 2.60
CA ASN A 67 -9.60 14.71 3.02
C ASN A 67 -8.36 14.25 2.25
N GLY A 68 -7.55 13.45 2.90
CA GLY A 68 -6.51 12.71 2.22
C GLY A 68 -7.12 11.59 1.36
N LYS A 69 -6.35 11.13 0.39
CA LYS A 69 -6.76 10.01 -0.46
C LYS A 69 -5.55 9.13 -0.79
N ILE A 70 -5.77 7.83 -0.80
CA ILE A 70 -4.83 6.83 -1.29
C ILE A 70 -5.47 6.19 -2.51
N LYS A 71 -4.85 6.39 -3.68
CA LYS A 71 -5.27 5.76 -4.93
C LYS A 71 -4.35 4.59 -5.22
N ILE A 72 -4.93 3.42 -5.46
CA ILE A 72 -4.21 2.17 -5.66
C ILE A 72 -4.56 1.63 -7.03
N LYS A 73 -3.53 1.21 -7.77
CA LYS A 73 -3.66 0.53 -9.05
C LYS A 73 -2.81 -0.74 -9.04
N GLY A 74 -3.37 -1.84 -9.56
CA GLY A 74 -2.68 -3.13 -9.55
C GLY A 74 -3.35 -4.19 -10.43
N GLU A 75 -3.28 -5.45 -10.01
CA GLU A 75 -3.94 -6.57 -10.70
C GLU A 75 -5.45 -6.53 -10.46
N ALA A 76 -6.24 -6.64 -11.53
CA ALA A 76 -7.70 -6.64 -11.45
C ALA A 76 -8.23 -7.83 -10.64
N GLY A 77 -9.19 -7.57 -9.76
CA GLY A 77 -9.79 -8.59 -8.89
C GLY A 77 -8.90 -9.06 -7.73
N ALA A 78 -7.68 -8.56 -7.61
CA ALA A 78 -6.83 -8.85 -6.47
C ALA A 78 -7.33 -8.14 -5.20
N THR A 79 -6.90 -8.65 -4.05
CA THR A 79 -7.12 -8.03 -2.74
C THR A 79 -5.80 -7.48 -2.22
N VAL A 80 -5.81 -6.25 -1.74
CA VAL A 80 -4.66 -5.58 -1.13
C VAL A 80 -4.97 -5.22 0.32
N LYS A 81 -3.96 -5.33 1.18
CA LYS A 81 -3.99 -4.78 2.54
C LYS A 81 -3.40 -3.37 2.49
N VAL A 82 -4.08 -2.42 3.15
CA VAL A 82 -3.64 -1.03 3.24
C VAL A 82 -3.48 -0.65 4.70
N MET A 83 -2.30 -0.12 5.04
CA MET A 83 -1.94 0.38 6.37
C MET A 83 -1.38 1.79 6.23
N LEU A 84 -1.62 2.62 7.24
CA LEU A 84 -0.87 3.87 7.43
C LEU A 84 0.16 3.66 8.52
N LYS A 85 1.33 4.28 8.37
CA LYS A 85 2.40 4.32 9.37
C LYS A 85 2.81 5.75 9.64
N ASP A 86 3.16 6.04 10.89
CA ASP A 86 3.78 7.31 11.28
C ASP A 86 5.28 7.35 10.94
N GLU A 87 5.94 8.48 11.23
CA GLU A 87 7.39 8.65 11.01
C GLU A 87 8.24 7.64 11.82
N GLY A 88 7.71 7.13 12.93
CA GLY A 88 8.35 6.09 13.74
C GLY A 88 8.13 4.67 13.20
N GLY A 89 7.36 4.53 12.12
CA GLY A 89 7.02 3.23 11.54
C GLY A 89 5.88 2.49 12.26
N ASN A 90 5.23 3.13 13.26
CA ASN A 90 4.11 2.54 13.97
C ASN A 90 2.84 2.60 13.12
N GLU A 91 2.01 1.58 13.27
CA GLU A 91 0.72 1.54 12.59
C GLU A 91 -0.23 2.61 13.12
N VAL A 92 -0.78 3.40 12.19
CA VAL A 92 -1.79 4.43 12.47
C VAL A 92 -3.16 3.87 12.11
N ARG A 93 -4.06 3.82 13.08
CA ARG A 93 -5.43 3.31 12.97
C ARG A 93 -6.39 4.15 13.79
N GLU A 94 -7.66 3.88 13.71
CA GLU A 94 -8.67 4.52 14.54
C GLU A 94 -8.30 4.42 16.04
N GLY A 95 -8.36 5.54 16.74
CA GLY A 95 -7.92 5.67 18.13
C GLY A 95 -6.43 6.00 18.33
N THR A 96 -5.61 5.99 17.29
CA THR A 96 -4.23 6.48 17.34
C THR A 96 -4.23 8.01 17.34
N VAL A 97 -3.32 8.62 18.10
CA VAL A 97 -3.04 10.06 18.06
C VAL A 97 -1.76 10.30 17.26
N VAL A 98 -1.86 11.06 16.19
CA VAL A 98 -0.72 11.50 15.39
C VAL A 98 -0.40 12.94 15.76
N ARG A 99 0.84 13.21 16.18
CA ARG A 99 1.29 14.56 16.53
C ARG A 99 1.78 15.29 15.31
N LEU A 100 1.12 16.41 14.99
CA LEU A 100 1.62 17.36 14.00
C LEU A 100 2.57 18.31 14.71
N TRP A 101 3.81 18.34 14.24
CA TRP A 101 4.86 19.15 14.84
C TRP A 101 4.93 20.53 14.19
N GLY A 102 5.04 21.54 15.00
CA GLY A 102 5.05 22.94 14.61
C GLY A 102 6.32 23.68 15.02
N PRO A 103 6.23 25.00 15.20
CA PRO A 103 7.35 25.84 15.60
C PRO A 103 7.99 25.38 16.91
N THR A 104 9.26 25.68 17.11
CA THR A 104 9.97 25.49 18.37
C THR A 104 9.81 26.74 19.20
N SER A 105 9.17 26.63 20.35
CA SER A 105 9.05 27.70 21.35
C SER A 105 9.85 27.32 22.60
N SER A 106 10.67 28.23 23.12
CA SER A 106 11.46 28.04 24.36
C SER A 106 12.22 26.70 24.42
N ASN A 107 12.88 26.29 23.32
CA ASN A 107 13.58 25.01 23.15
C ASN A 107 12.70 23.75 23.16
N THR A 108 11.38 23.90 23.12
CA THR A 108 10.43 22.78 23.02
C THR A 108 9.68 22.85 21.70
N LYS A 109 9.70 21.77 20.95
CA LYS A 109 8.91 21.64 19.72
C LYS A 109 7.45 21.43 20.10
N GLU A 110 6.59 22.33 19.65
CA GLU A 110 5.16 22.26 19.91
C GLU A 110 4.47 21.23 18.99
N ASN A 111 3.35 20.71 19.43
CA ASN A 111 2.55 19.78 18.64
C ASN A 111 1.06 19.98 18.86
N ILE A 112 0.27 19.56 17.89
CA ILE A 112 -1.19 19.46 17.94
C ILE A 112 -1.60 18.04 17.57
N ASP A 113 -2.76 17.60 18.04
CA ASP A 113 -3.18 16.20 17.94
C ASP A 113 -4.14 15.99 16.77
N TYR A 114 -3.76 15.12 15.84
CA TYR A 114 -4.60 14.61 14.80
C TYR A 114 -5.08 13.20 15.15
N HIS A 115 -6.38 12.98 15.08
CA HIS A 115 -7.05 11.72 15.31
C HIS A 115 -7.55 11.15 13.97
N PRO A 116 -6.78 10.28 13.32
CA PRO A 116 -7.17 9.69 12.04
C PRO A 116 -8.39 8.77 12.18
N GLU A 117 -9.32 8.89 11.25
CA GLU A 117 -10.43 7.97 11.04
C GLU A 117 -10.07 7.02 9.89
N PHE A 118 -9.13 6.12 10.15
CA PHE A 118 -8.62 5.16 9.19
C PHE A 118 -8.53 3.78 9.84
N SER A 119 -8.95 2.76 9.12
CA SER A 119 -8.84 1.37 9.57
C SER A 119 -7.99 0.58 8.59
N THR A 120 -6.97 -0.09 9.13
CA THR A 120 -6.25 -1.12 8.37
C THR A 120 -7.19 -2.24 8.01
N LYS A 121 -7.36 -2.47 6.73
CA LYS A 121 -8.20 -3.57 6.22
C LYS A 121 -7.81 -3.98 4.81
N ASP A 122 -8.42 -5.05 4.36
CA ASP A 122 -8.26 -5.57 3.02
C ASP A 122 -9.29 -4.92 2.07
N TYR A 123 -8.83 -4.55 0.88
CA TYR A 123 -9.63 -3.92 -0.16
C TYR A 123 -9.52 -4.71 -1.47
N GLY A 124 -10.66 -5.03 -2.09
CA GLY A 124 -10.69 -5.56 -3.44
C GLY A 124 -10.39 -4.48 -4.47
N LEU A 125 -9.53 -4.79 -5.43
CA LEU A 125 -9.25 -3.94 -6.58
C LEU A 125 -10.28 -4.20 -7.68
N VAL A 126 -11.09 -3.18 -8.00
CA VAL A 126 -12.15 -3.26 -9.00
C VAL A 126 -11.53 -3.15 -10.39
N ASP A 127 -11.90 -4.03 -11.32
CA ASP A 127 -11.44 -3.97 -12.71
C ASP A 127 -11.92 -2.69 -13.40
N ASN A 128 -10.98 -1.98 -13.99
CA ASN A 128 -11.22 -0.83 -14.85
C ASN A 128 -10.20 -0.83 -15.99
N GLY A 129 -10.62 -1.34 -17.15
CA GLY A 129 -9.76 -1.43 -18.33
C GLY A 129 -8.59 -2.41 -18.20
N GLY A 130 -8.76 -3.51 -17.47
CA GLY A 130 -7.76 -4.54 -17.26
C GLY A 130 -6.77 -4.23 -16.13
N TYR A 131 -6.96 -3.13 -15.40
CA TYR A 131 -6.27 -2.83 -14.14
C TYR A 131 -7.26 -2.82 -12.99
N GLY A 132 -6.81 -3.27 -11.83
CA GLY A 132 -7.56 -3.14 -10.58
C GLY A 132 -7.34 -1.77 -9.95
N TRP A 133 -8.41 -1.09 -9.54
CA TRP A 133 -8.37 0.24 -8.94
C TRP A 133 -9.09 0.28 -7.61
N LYS A 134 -8.55 1.11 -6.69
CA LYS A 134 -9.21 1.44 -5.43
C LYS A 134 -8.80 2.81 -4.95
N ASP A 135 -9.80 3.64 -4.63
CA ASP A 135 -9.63 4.91 -3.92
C ASP A 135 -10.05 4.72 -2.46
N ILE A 136 -9.26 5.24 -1.53
CA ILE A 136 -9.50 5.17 -0.09
C ILE A 136 -9.34 6.57 0.48
N ASP A 137 -10.37 7.07 1.15
CA ASP A 137 -10.33 8.36 1.84
C ASP A 137 -9.63 8.21 3.21
N VAL A 138 -8.75 9.15 3.51
CA VAL A 138 -8.14 9.33 4.83
C VAL A 138 -8.76 10.56 5.47
N LYS A 139 -9.54 10.36 6.52
CA LYS A 139 -10.26 11.39 7.28
C LYS A 139 -9.70 11.47 8.70
N GLY A 140 -10.26 12.35 9.49
CA GLY A 140 -9.96 12.44 10.92
C GLY A 140 -10.33 13.80 11.49
N LYS A 141 -9.92 14.01 12.73
CA LYS A 141 -10.21 15.24 13.47
C LYS A 141 -8.94 15.82 14.06
N LEU A 142 -8.85 17.13 14.07
CA LEU A 142 -7.75 17.88 14.66
C LEU A 142 -8.21 18.51 15.99
N ASN A 143 -7.35 18.43 17.00
CA ASN A 143 -7.50 19.14 18.26
C ASN A 143 -6.31 20.08 18.44
N VAL A 144 -6.60 21.36 18.65
CA VAL A 144 -5.62 22.42 18.84
C VAL A 144 -5.72 22.94 20.27
N PRO A 145 -4.69 22.80 21.11
CA PRO A 145 -4.66 23.37 22.47
C PRO A 145 -4.85 24.90 22.49
N GLU A 146 -5.36 25.46 23.60
CA GLU A 146 -5.64 26.90 23.73
C GLU A 146 -4.40 27.78 23.60
N ASN A 147 -3.25 27.30 24.08
CA ASN A 147 -1.98 28.05 24.09
C ASN A 147 -1.05 27.67 22.93
N THR A 148 -1.60 27.17 21.83
CA THR A 148 -0.81 26.79 20.64
C THR A 148 -0.23 28.02 19.97
N THR A 149 1.10 28.04 19.76
CA THR A 149 1.77 29.12 19.04
C THR A 149 1.35 29.14 17.56
N PRO A 150 1.03 30.32 16.99
CA PRO A 150 0.75 30.40 15.55
C PRO A 150 1.91 29.93 14.69
N GLY A 151 1.61 29.12 13.66
CA GLY A 151 2.59 28.57 12.74
C GLY A 151 2.07 27.39 11.94
N GLU A 152 2.93 26.80 11.14
CA GLU A 152 2.60 25.58 10.39
C GLU A 152 2.88 24.33 11.25
N TYR A 153 1.94 23.42 11.26
CA TYR A 153 2.01 22.14 11.95
C TYR A 153 1.83 21.01 10.93
N SER A 154 2.74 20.05 10.94
CA SER A 154 2.75 18.95 9.98
C SER A 154 3.19 17.62 10.59
N ALA A 155 2.75 16.53 9.97
CA ALA A 155 3.26 15.18 10.17
C ALA A 155 3.28 14.45 8.83
N VAL A 156 4.15 13.47 8.70
CA VAL A 156 4.19 12.60 7.53
C VAL A 156 3.60 11.24 7.90
N LEU A 157 2.62 10.79 7.10
CA LEU A 157 2.09 9.45 7.17
C LEU A 157 2.47 8.69 5.89
N THR A 158 2.93 7.46 6.05
CA THR A 158 3.30 6.60 4.94
C THR A 158 2.20 5.57 4.68
N ALA A 159 1.65 5.55 3.47
CA ALA A 159 0.75 4.49 3.04
C ALA A 159 1.56 3.24 2.66
N HIS A 160 1.28 2.12 3.30
CA HIS A 160 1.86 0.83 2.99
C HIS A 160 0.79 -0.08 2.39
N VAL A 161 1.00 -0.54 1.16
CA VAL A 161 0.06 -1.38 0.42
C VAL A 161 0.75 -2.65 -0.03
N SER A 162 0.12 -3.80 0.21
CA SER A 162 0.63 -5.10 -0.21
C SER A 162 -0.49 -5.98 -0.74
N TYR A 163 -0.19 -6.85 -1.71
CA TYR A 163 -1.12 -7.90 -2.11
C TYR A 163 -1.33 -8.91 -0.99
N VAL A 164 -2.60 -9.31 -0.78
CA VAL A 164 -3.01 -10.36 0.16
C VAL A 164 -3.48 -11.59 -0.62
N LYS A 165 -4.26 -11.36 -1.67
CA LYS A 165 -4.83 -12.42 -2.52
C LYS A 165 -4.92 -11.95 -3.96
N PHE A 166 -4.66 -12.86 -4.91
CA PHE A 166 -4.92 -12.64 -6.32
C PHE A 166 -6.24 -13.27 -6.71
N ALA A 167 -6.88 -12.74 -7.76
CA ALA A 167 -8.05 -13.37 -8.34
C ALA A 167 -7.68 -14.77 -8.86
N ASP A 168 -8.52 -15.74 -8.58
CA ASP A 168 -8.41 -17.07 -9.19
C ASP A 168 -8.67 -16.92 -10.69
N LYS A 169 -7.71 -17.30 -11.52
CA LYS A 169 -7.78 -17.27 -13.00
C LYS A 169 -8.14 -18.62 -13.54
#